data_2d2e12b47eca906cd91cb731f4fb5505
#
_entry.id   2d2e12b47eca906cd91cb731f4fb5505
#
_cell.length_a   1.000
_cell.length_b   1.000
_cell.length_c   1.000
_cell.angle_alpha   90.00
_cell.angle_beta   90.00
_cell.angle_gamma   90.00
#
_symmetry.space_group_name_H-M   'P 1'
#
loop_
_entity.id
_entity.type
_entity.pdbx_description
1 polymer ?
#
loop_
_entity_poly.entity_id
_entity_poly.type
_entity_poly.pdbx_seq_one_letter_code
_entity_poly.pdbx_strand_id
1 'polypeptide(L)'
;MDVGCGSGILSLFAAQAGAKRVYAVEASSMAISARKLVKANGFDDIITVIESKVEDITSAQIPLKTVDVIVSEPLGTFLLNERMLETYIIARDMFLKPKGLMFPNRSELLIMPFTDETIYNE
;
A
#
# COMPACT_ATOMS: atom_id res chain seq x y z
N MET A 1 -5.09 6.63 -0.14
CA MET A 1 -4.03 6.18 -1.07
C MET A 1 -3.67 4.75 -0.71
N ASP A 2 -3.52 3.89 -1.70
CA ASP A 2 -3.09 2.49 -1.58
C ASP A 2 -1.70 2.38 -2.22
N VAL A 3 -0.70 2.03 -1.42
CA VAL A 3 0.72 1.99 -1.83
C VAL A 3 1.14 0.57 -2.12
N GLY A 4 1.55 0.29 -3.37
CA GLY A 4 1.79 -1.07 -3.83
C GLY A 4 0.48 -1.83 -3.96
N CYS A 5 -0.48 -1.28 -4.69
CA CYS A 5 -1.86 -1.80 -4.68
C CYS A 5 -2.01 -3.20 -5.30
N GLY A 6 -1.01 -3.69 -6.03
CA GLY A 6 -1.08 -4.98 -6.72
C GLY A 6 -2.30 -5.06 -7.62
N SER A 7 -3.20 -6.00 -7.34
CA SER A 7 -4.48 -6.15 -8.05
C SER A 7 -5.55 -5.11 -7.64
N GLY A 8 -5.32 -4.32 -6.60
CA GLY A 8 -6.19 -3.24 -6.16
C GLY A 8 -7.21 -3.63 -5.09
N ILE A 9 -7.02 -4.74 -4.38
CA ILE A 9 -8.02 -5.22 -3.41
C ILE A 9 -8.27 -4.23 -2.27
N LEU A 10 -7.22 -3.61 -1.70
CA LEU A 10 -7.39 -2.61 -0.64
C LEU A 10 -8.03 -1.33 -1.18
N SER A 11 -7.71 -0.95 -2.42
CA SER A 11 -8.38 0.16 -3.11
C SER A 11 -9.87 -0.08 -3.28
N LEU A 12 -10.27 -1.30 -3.67
CA LEU A 12 -11.69 -1.67 -3.81
C LEU A 12 -12.40 -1.63 -2.45
N PHE A 13 -11.80 -2.14 -1.40
CA PHE A 13 -12.34 -2.05 -0.04
C PHE A 13 -12.48 -0.60 0.43
N ALA A 14 -11.50 0.25 0.14
CA ALA A 14 -11.59 1.66 0.47
C ALA A 14 -12.74 2.37 -0.25
N ALA A 15 -12.96 2.07 -1.54
CA ALA A 15 -14.08 2.59 -2.29
C ALA A 15 -15.42 2.10 -1.75
N GLN A 16 -15.54 0.80 -1.45
CA GLN A 16 -16.74 0.21 -0.82
C GLN A 16 -17.04 0.81 0.56
N ALA A 17 -15.99 1.17 1.31
CA ALA A 17 -16.13 1.84 2.61
C ALA A 17 -16.50 3.33 2.50
N GLY A 18 -16.70 3.86 1.30
CA GLY A 18 -17.17 5.22 1.08
C GLY A 18 -16.06 6.26 0.89
N ALA A 19 -14.85 5.86 0.52
CA ALA A 19 -13.81 6.82 0.13
C ALA A 19 -14.28 7.61 -1.09
N LYS A 20 -14.13 8.94 -1.04
CA LYS A 20 -14.51 9.82 -2.16
C LYS A 20 -13.56 9.70 -3.34
N ARG A 21 -12.31 9.38 -3.07
CA ARG A 21 -11.25 9.17 -4.08
C ARG A 21 -10.19 8.24 -3.52
N VAL A 22 -9.71 7.35 -4.36
CA VAL A 22 -8.60 6.43 -4.05
C VAL A 22 -7.53 6.57 -5.11
N TYR A 23 -6.31 6.81 -4.70
CA TYR A 23 -5.13 6.69 -5.55
C TYR A 23 -4.50 5.32 -5.31
N ALA A 24 -4.59 4.44 -6.28
CA ALA A 24 -4.02 3.09 -6.26
C ALA A 24 -2.69 3.12 -7.01
N VAL A 25 -1.57 3.08 -6.29
CA VAL A 25 -0.23 3.20 -6.86
C VAL A 25 0.43 1.83 -6.94
N GLU A 26 0.90 1.47 -8.13
CA GLU A 26 1.56 0.20 -8.40
C GLU A 26 2.70 0.40 -9.40
N ALA A 27 3.90 -0.04 -9.04
CA ALA A 27 5.09 0.14 -9.88
C ALA A 27 5.22 -0.93 -10.97
N SER A 28 4.55 -2.07 -10.82
CA SER A 28 4.63 -3.20 -11.74
C SER A 28 3.51 -3.22 -12.77
N SER A 29 3.61 -4.14 -13.72
CA SER A 29 2.56 -4.40 -14.70
C SER A 29 1.22 -4.88 -14.09
N MET A 30 1.19 -5.21 -12.79
CA MET A 30 -0.06 -5.50 -12.07
C MET A 30 -1.05 -4.33 -12.11
N ALA A 31 -0.58 -3.10 -12.31
CA ALA A 31 -1.42 -1.93 -12.53
C ALA A 31 -2.43 -2.13 -13.68
N ILE A 32 -2.08 -2.90 -14.71
CA ILE A 32 -2.98 -3.23 -15.82
C ILE A 32 -4.15 -4.09 -15.33
N SER A 33 -3.86 -5.08 -14.47
CA SER A 33 -4.88 -5.94 -13.86
C SER A 33 -5.75 -5.16 -12.89
N ALA A 34 -5.13 -4.29 -12.07
CA ALA A 34 -5.85 -3.40 -11.16
C ALA A 34 -6.88 -2.53 -11.92
N ARG A 35 -6.49 -1.90 -13.03
CA ARG A 35 -7.42 -1.09 -13.86
C ARG A 35 -8.62 -1.91 -14.36
N LYS A 36 -8.37 -3.15 -14.79
CA LYS A 36 -9.44 -4.04 -15.24
C LYS A 36 -10.41 -4.40 -14.11
N LEU A 37 -9.87 -4.73 -12.95
CA LEU A 37 -10.67 -5.09 -11.77
C LEU A 37 -11.45 -3.89 -11.22
N VAL A 38 -10.84 -2.72 -11.16
CA VAL A 38 -11.50 -1.46 -10.76
C VAL A 38 -12.70 -1.19 -11.67
N LYS A 39 -12.51 -1.26 -12.98
CA LYS A 39 -13.57 -1.05 -13.98
C LYS A 39 -14.66 -2.13 -13.89
N ALA A 40 -14.28 -3.39 -13.76
CA ALA A 40 -15.22 -4.51 -13.67
C ALA A 40 -16.10 -4.44 -12.41
N ASN A 41 -15.63 -3.78 -11.35
CA ASN A 41 -16.38 -3.55 -10.12
C ASN A 41 -17.12 -2.18 -10.09
N GLY A 42 -17.04 -1.37 -11.14
CA GLY A 42 -17.75 -0.09 -11.25
C GLY A 42 -17.21 1.01 -10.34
N PHE A 43 -15.89 1.02 -10.06
CA PHE A 43 -15.24 2.02 -9.19
C PHE A 43 -14.23 2.90 -9.94
N ASP A 44 -14.27 2.93 -11.27
CA ASP A 44 -13.32 3.67 -12.09
C ASP A 44 -13.50 5.20 -12.04
N ASP A 45 -14.60 5.68 -11.53
CA ASP A 45 -14.84 7.09 -11.18
C ASP A 45 -14.28 7.49 -9.79
N ILE A 46 -14.03 6.51 -8.91
CA ILE A 46 -13.51 6.73 -7.55
C ILE A 46 -12.03 6.38 -7.46
N ILE A 47 -11.61 5.27 -8.08
CA ILE A 47 -10.24 4.74 -7.99
C ILE A 47 -9.43 5.11 -9.22
N THR A 48 -8.38 5.88 -9.02
CA THR A 48 -7.38 6.18 -10.06
C THR A 48 -6.16 5.29 -9.87
N VAL A 49 -5.91 4.39 -10.83
CA VAL A 49 -4.72 3.53 -10.82
C VAL A 49 -3.56 4.24 -11.50
N ILE A 50 -2.48 4.45 -10.76
CA ILE A 50 -1.24 5.10 -11.19
C ILE A 50 -0.15 4.05 -11.29
N GLU A 51 0.32 3.78 -12.50
CA GLU A 51 1.45 2.88 -12.76
C GLU A 51 2.75 3.68 -12.63
N SER A 52 3.30 3.69 -11.44
CA SER A 52 4.52 4.43 -11.09
C SER A 52 5.09 3.94 -9.78
N LYS A 53 6.39 4.16 -9.57
CA LYS A 53 6.93 4.17 -8.21
C LYS A 53 6.39 5.40 -7.47
N VAL A 54 6.24 5.29 -6.17
CA VAL A 54 5.75 6.39 -5.32
C VAL A 54 6.68 7.60 -5.43
N GLU A 55 7.98 7.34 -5.46
CA GLU A 55 9.05 8.34 -5.52
C GLU A 55 8.99 9.20 -6.78
N ASP A 56 8.42 8.65 -7.87
CA ASP A 56 8.34 9.30 -9.18
C ASP A 56 7.00 10.04 -9.39
N ILE A 57 6.08 9.96 -8.42
CA ILE A 57 4.78 10.62 -8.53
C ILE A 57 4.92 12.13 -8.38
N THR A 58 4.38 12.84 -9.33
CA THR A 58 4.37 14.30 -9.34
C THR A 58 3.16 14.89 -8.60
N SER A 59 3.27 16.15 -8.17
CA SER A 59 2.16 16.89 -7.55
C SER A 59 0.98 17.12 -8.50
N ALA A 60 1.17 16.97 -9.81
CA ALA A 60 0.09 17.01 -10.80
C ALA A 60 -0.77 15.73 -10.78
N GLN A 61 -0.17 14.60 -10.44
CA GLN A 61 -0.87 13.31 -10.35
C GLN A 61 -1.56 13.15 -8.98
N ILE A 62 -0.83 13.43 -7.90
CA ILE A 62 -1.37 13.44 -6.53
C ILE A 62 -0.86 14.71 -5.84
N PRO A 63 -1.75 15.66 -5.48
CA PRO A 63 -1.32 16.85 -4.76
C PRO A 63 -0.69 16.50 -3.40
N LEU A 64 0.39 17.20 -3.05
CA LEU A 64 1.11 16.97 -1.79
C LEU A 64 0.22 17.24 -0.57
N LYS A 65 0.36 16.44 0.47
CA LYS A 65 -0.36 16.60 1.76
C LYS A 65 -1.88 16.67 1.64
N THR A 66 -2.46 15.94 0.67
CA THR A 66 -3.92 15.92 0.47
C THR A 66 -4.58 14.60 0.83
N VAL A 67 -3.82 13.56 1.09
CA VAL A 67 -4.32 12.22 1.40
C VAL A 67 -4.66 12.11 2.89
N ASP A 68 -5.86 11.65 3.21
CA ASP A 68 -6.32 11.48 4.60
C ASP A 68 -5.84 10.16 5.21
N VAL A 69 -5.77 9.11 4.37
CA VAL A 69 -5.43 7.74 4.80
C VAL A 69 -4.49 7.09 3.79
N ILE A 70 -3.43 6.46 4.27
CA ILE A 70 -2.59 5.57 3.48
C ILE A 70 -2.79 4.14 3.96
N VAL A 71 -3.06 3.24 3.03
CA VAL A 71 -3.10 1.80 3.24
C VAL A 71 -2.02 1.12 2.41
N SER A 72 -1.47 0.02 2.89
CA SER A 72 -0.52 -0.81 2.15
C SER A 72 -0.40 -2.17 2.82
N GLU A 73 0.06 -3.16 2.09
CA GLU A 73 0.61 -4.39 2.65
C GLU A 73 2.12 -4.39 2.37
N PRO A 74 2.94 -3.71 3.21
CA PRO A 74 4.35 -3.45 2.95
C PRO A 74 5.28 -4.44 3.64
N LEU A 75 4.75 -5.50 4.25
CA LEU A 75 5.45 -6.36 5.17
C LEU A 75 5.74 -7.72 4.53
N GLY A 76 6.98 -8.12 4.57
CA GLY A 76 7.40 -9.47 4.22
C GLY A 76 8.04 -10.17 5.42
N THR A 77 8.77 -11.26 5.17
CA THR A 77 9.53 -11.98 6.19
C THR A 77 10.45 -11.02 6.95
N PHE A 78 10.46 -11.14 8.28
CA PHE A 78 11.19 -10.22 9.16
C PHE A 78 10.86 -8.75 8.93
N LEU A 79 9.66 -8.42 8.46
CA LEU A 79 9.14 -7.08 8.18
C LEU A 79 9.87 -6.33 7.06
N LEU A 80 11.14 -6.56 6.83
CA LEU A 80 12.02 -5.67 6.08
C LEU A 80 12.47 -6.21 4.73
N ASN A 81 12.31 -7.50 4.44
CA ASN A 81 12.91 -8.13 3.26
C ASN A 81 12.38 -7.59 1.92
N GLU A 82 11.16 -7.10 1.86
CA GLU A 82 10.58 -6.54 0.63
C GLU A 82 10.95 -5.08 0.37
N ARG A 83 11.56 -4.41 1.36
CA ARG A 83 11.99 -3.01 1.28
C ARG A 83 10.86 -2.01 0.96
N MET A 84 9.62 -2.40 1.20
CA MET A 84 8.44 -1.56 0.95
C MET A 84 8.23 -0.49 2.02
N LEU A 85 8.83 -0.65 3.21
CA LEU A 85 8.70 0.34 4.30
C LEU A 85 9.28 1.69 3.91
N GLU A 86 10.39 1.71 3.16
CA GLU A 86 11.01 2.95 2.67
C GLU A 86 10.01 3.73 1.80
N THR A 87 9.44 3.08 0.79
CA THR A 87 8.41 3.64 -0.10
C THR A 87 7.17 4.09 0.68
N TYR A 88 6.76 3.31 1.69
CA TYR A 88 5.61 3.63 2.53
C TYR A 88 5.83 4.90 3.38
N ILE A 89 7.05 5.08 3.89
CA ILE A 89 7.46 6.30 4.60
C ILE A 89 7.53 7.50 3.66
N ILE A 90 8.05 7.31 2.44
CA ILE A 90 8.08 8.36 1.41
C ILE A 90 6.65 8.80 1.07
N ALA A 91 5.73 7.86 0.87
CA ALA A 91 4.32 8.17 0.63
C ALA A 91 3.71 9.02 1.75
N ARG A 92 3.99 8.68 3.00
CA ARG A 92 3.59 9.48 4.18
C ARG A 92 4.12 10.90 4.09
N ASP A 93 5.42 11.03 3.83
CA ASP A 93 6.09 12.32 3.89
C ASP A 93 5.69 13.23 2.72
N MET A 94 5.33 12.66 1.57
CA MET A 94 4.87 13.42 0.42
C MET A 94 3.37 13.74 0.47
N PHE A 95 2.53 12.75 0.74
CA PHE A 95 1.10 12.84 0.42
C PHE A 95 0.17 12.91 1.62
N LEU A 96 0.56 12.32 2.79
CA LEU A 96 -0.31 12.27 3.95
C LEU A 96 -0.47 13.63 4.60
N LYS A 97 -1.72 14.02 4.88
CA LYS A 97 -2.04 15.23 5.65
C LYS A 97 -1.47 15.16 7.07
N PRO A 98 -1.22 16.30 7.72
CA PRO A 98 -1.01 16.32 9.17
C PRO A 98 -2.16 15.61 9.88
N LYS A 99 -1.84 14.69 10.80
CA LYS A 99 -2.79 13.83 11.53
C LYS A 99 -3.54 12.80 10.65
N GLY A 100 -3.14 12.59 9.41
CA GLY A 100 -3.65 11.51 8.58
C GLY A 100 -3.30 10.14 9.18
N LEU A 101 -4.02 9.11 8.74
CA LEU A 101 -3.89 7.75 9.27
C LEU A 101 -3.09 6.87 8.31
N MET A 102 -2.37 5.91 8.91
CA MET A 102 -1.65 4.87 8.16
C MET A 102 -2.10 3.49 8.63
N PHE A 103 -2.28 2.58 7.68
CA PHE A 103 -2.57 1.17 7.95
C PHE A 103 -1.67 0.29 7.06
N PRO A 104 -0.72 -0.45 7.66
CA PRO A 104 -0.42 -0.53 9.10
C PRO A 104 0.25 0.75 9.63
N ASN A 105 0.11 1.00 10.92
CA ASN A 105 0.80 2.09 11.61
C ASN A 105 1.88 1.59 12.59
N ARG A 106 1.86 0.30 12.89
CA ARG A 106 2.80 -0.36 13.79
C ARG A 106 2.97 -1.82 13.36
N SER A 107 4.19 -2.29 13.48
CA SER A 107 4.56 -3.71 13.32
C SER A 107 5.54 -4.09 14.41
N GLU A 108 5.58 -5.36 14.79
CA GLU A 108 6.47 -5.89 15.81
C GLU A 108 7.21 -7.11 15.27
N LEU A 109 8.51 -7.15 15.48
CA LEU A 109 9.33 -8.33 15.27
C LEU A 109 9.59 -8.98 16.63
N LEU A 110 9.11 -10.19 16.81
CA LEU A 110 9.30 -10.95 18.04
C LEU A 110 10.35 -12.04 17.83
N ILE A 111 11.28 -12.14 18.75
CA ILE A 111 12.28 -13.20 18.78
C ILE A 111 12.12 -13.95 20.10
N MET A 112 11.95 -15.27 20.01
CA MET A 112 11.82 -16.13 21.18
C MET A 112 12.68 -17.36 21.01
N PRO A 113 13.57 -17.64 21.97
CA PRO A 113 14.31 -18.92 21.96
C PRO A 113 13.36 -20.07 22.25
N PHE A 114 13.57 -21.19 21.58
CA PHE A 114 12.85 -22.43 21.82
C PHE A 114 13.79 -23.62 21.68
N THR A 115 13.39 -24.76 22.24
CA THR A 115 14.11 -26.02 22.10
C THR A 115 13.22 -27.04 21.41
N ASP A 116 13.72 -27.64 20.35
CA ASP A 116 13.06 -28.71 19.62
C ASP A 116 14.10 -29.71 19.14
N GLU A 117 14.03 -30.94 19.65
CA GLU A 117 15.02 -32.00 19.33
C GLU A 117 14.96 -32.41 17.85
N THR A 118 13.78 -32.36 17.23
CA THR A 118 13.60 -32.73 15.83
C THR A 118 14.32 -31.77 14.91
N ILE A 119 14.08 -30.46 15.11
CA ILE A 119 14.70 -29.41 14.30
C ILE A 119 16.21 -29.31 14.58
N TYR A 120 16.65 -29.57 15.79
CA TYR A 120 18.07 -29.52 16.14
C TYR A 120 18.90 -30.61 15.46
N ASN A 121 18.28 -31.77 15.17
CA ASN A 121 18.97 -32.94 14.59
C ASN A 121 18.82 -33.03 13.06
N GLU A 122 18.13 -32.12 12.40
CA GLU A 122 18.11 -31.94 10.94
C GLU A 122 19.33 -31.14 10.46
#